data_a25e9c40c166ecadb4e427a8ddd07af0
#
_entry.id   a25e9c40c166ecadb4e427a8ddd07af0
#
_cell.length_a   1.000
_cell.length_b   1.000
_cell.length_c   1.000
_cell.angle_alpha   90.00
_cell.angle_beta   90.00
_cell.angle_gamma   90.00
#
_symmetry.space_group_name_H-M   'P 1'
#
loop_
_entity.id
_entity.type
_entity.pdbx_description
1 polymer ?
#
loop_
_entity_poly.entity_id
_entity_poly.type
_entity_poly.pdbx_seq_one_letter_code
_entity_poly.pdbx_strand_id
1 'polypeptide(L)'
;RTDIVSDNYIKRLGVDEYDTEMEIEVEGLLDEPQKIEIPVSKRVYSKDEAKEAIKKGMDEILATLPGENTSLQNITTNLNPTNEISDLGLSVRWDFGESELIDILGNVHNENLKENRNLDIEVSLSYETYEESYIIPITVCPKILSDDERLLKGLIDKIANVDKESAQKDGYILPDTYEGKRLIYHYGEAFNFNIIPIMGTVIAILLYLQDKEKERRSTEKRKRELMKDYPDIVSKLIVFIGAGLSVR
;
A
#
# COMPACT_ATOMS: atom_id res chain seq x y z
N ARG A 1 -25.75 0.75 -16.16
CA ARG A 1 -26.24 -0.42 -15.39
C ARG A 1 -27.33 -1.21 -16.10
N THR A 2 -27.91 -0.69 -17.17
CA THR A 2 -28.91 -1.38 -18.02
C THR A 2 -28.36 -2.56 -18.83
N ASP A 3 -27.02 -2.69 -18.93
CA ASP A 3 -26.38 -3.75 -19.72
C ASP A 3 -26.16 -5.07 -18.94
N ILE A 4 -26.56 -5.11 -17.67
CA ILE A 4 -26.36 -6.28 -16.79
C ILE A 4 -27.52 -7.26 -16.88
N VAL A 5 -28.75 -6.78 -17.16
CA VAL A 5 -29.95 -7.61 -17.24
C VAL A 5 -30.62 -7.49 -18.61
N SER A 6 -30.79 -8.60 -19.30
CA SER A 6 -31.59 -8.70 -20.52
C SER A 6 -32.19 -10.10 -20.64
N ASP A 7 -33.48 -10.17 -20.98
CA ASP A 7 -34.18 -11.42 -21.27
C ASP A 7 -33.98 -12.54 -20.21
N ASN A 8 -34.17 -12.22 -18.92
CA ASN A 8 -33.94 -13.11 -17.79
C ASN A 8 -32.49 -13.58 -17.61
N TYR A 9 -31.55 -12.93 -18.28
CA TYR A 9 -30.13 -13.21 -18.15
C TYR A 9 -29.46 -12.12 -17.32
N ILE A 10 -28.68 -12.51 -16.31
CA ILE A 10 -27.85 -11.60 -15.52
C ILE A 10 -26.39 -11.86 -15.87
N LYS A 11 -25.74 -10.84 -16.43
CA LYS A 11 -24.31 -10.88 -16.71
C LYS A 11 -23.55 -10.77 -15.39
N ARG A 12 -22.62 -11.70 -15.13
CA ARG A 12 -21.71 -11.61 -13.99
C ARG A 12 -20.75 -10.43 -14.17
N LEU A 13 -20.27 -9.90 -13.07
CA LEU A 13 -19.24 -8.89 -13.01
C LEU A 13 -17.90 -9.41 -13.52
N GLY A 14 -16.94 -8.56 -13.80
CA GLY A 14 -15.57 -8.92 -14.14
C GLY A 14 -14.88 -9.69 -13.01
N VAL A 15 -13.77 -10.35 -13.32
CA VAL A 15 -12.98 -11.11 -12.32
C VAL A 15 -12.27 -10.21 -11.31
N ASP A 16 -12.06 -8.95 -11.69
CA ASP A 16 -11.44 -7.85 -10.95
C ASP A 16 -12.46 -7.05 -10.12
N GLU A 17 -13.77 -7.33 -10.27
CA GLU A 17 -14.82 -6.63 -9.57
C GLU A 17 -15.20 -7.33 -8.24
N TYR A 18 -15.95 -6.62 -7.38
CA TYR A 18 -16.46 -7.15 -6.12
C TYR A 18 -17.92 -7.59 -6.28
N ASP A 19 -18.34 -8.60 -5.52
CA ASP A 19 -19.74 -9.01 -5.43
C ASP A 19 -20.62 -7.81 -5.01
N THR A 20 -21.77 -7.69 -5.63
CA THR A 20 -22.73 -6.62 -5.35
C THR A 20 -24.15 -7.17 -5.28
N GLU A 21 -25.10 -6.35 -4.81
CA GLU A 21 -26.53 -6.64 -4.82
C GLU A 21 -27.22 -5.73 -5.83
N MET A 22 -28.24 -6.26 -6.48
CA MET A 22 -29.05 -5.55 -7.45
C MET A 22 -30.53 -5.73 -7.15
N GLU A 23 -31.29 -4.61 -7.11
CA GLU A 23 -32.73 -4.64 -7.01
C GLU A 23 -33.34 -4.95 -8.39
N ILE A 24 -34.18 -5.97 -8.45
CA ILE A 24 -35.01 -6.31 -9.61
C ILE A 24 -36.48 -6.35 -9.25
N GLU A 25 -37.32 -6.09 -10.23
CA GLU A 25 -38.76 -6.20 -10.08
C GLU A 25 -39.28 -7.50 -10.70
N VAL A 26 -40.05 -8.27 -9.94
CA VAL A 26 -40.59 -9.57 -10.36
C VAL A 26 -42.13 -9.46 -10.45
N GLU A 27 -42.67 -9.75 -11.62
CA GLU A 27 -44.10 -9.82 -11.88
C GLU A 27 -44.55 -11.27 -11.99
N GLY A 28 -45.83 -11.52 -11.67
CA GLY A 28 -46.48 -12.82 -11.86
C GLY A 28 -46.28 -13.83 -10.72
N LEU A 29 -45.52 -13.47 -9.68
CA LEU A 29 -45.37 -14.30 -8.47
C LEU A 29 -46.45 -14.00 -7.47
N LEU A 30 -46.83 -12.73 -7.29
CA LEU A 30 -47.92 -12.24 -6.48
C LEU A 30 -48.83 -11.36 -7.31
N ASP A 31 -50.00 -10.92 -6.75
CA ASP A 31 -50.95 -10.08 -7.45
C ASP A 31 -50.39 -8.69 -7.86
N GLU A 32 -49.36 -8.24 -7.11
CA GLU A 32 -48.62 -7.01 -7.41
C GLU A 32 -47.15 -7.28 -7.67
N PRO A 33 -46.47 -6.49 -8.54
CA PRO A 33 -45.03 -6.59 -8.75
C PRO A 33 -44.25 -6.42 -7.46
N GLN A 34 -43.25 -7.23 -7.26
CA GLN A 34 -42.40 -7.22 -6.05
C GLN A 34 -40.96 -6.83 -6.41
N LYS A 35 -40.38 -5.96 -5.59
CA LYS A 35 -38.95 -5.65 -5.67
C LYS A 35 -38.17 -6.55 -4.75
N ILE A 36 -37.16 -7.21 -5.31
CA ILE A 36 -36.27 -8.10 -4.58
C ILE A 36 -34.81 -7.72 -4.86
N GLU A 37 -33.97 -7.90 -3.86
CA GLU A 37 -32.53 -7.78 -4.01
C GLU A 37 -31.91 -9.15 -4.31
N ILE A 38 -31.11 -9.22 -5.35
CA ILE A 38 -30.41 -10.43 -5.75
C ILE A 38 -28.91 -10.21 -5.75
N PRO A 39 -28.11 -11.22 -5.34
CA PRO A 39 -26.66 -11.13 -5.41
C PRO A 39 -26.18 -11.24 -6.85
N VAL A 40 -25.26 -10.37 -7.26
CA VAL A 40 -24.53 -10.44 -8.53
C VAL A 40 -23.07 -10.64 -8.21
N SER A 41 -22.61 -11.88 -8.31
CA SER A 41 -21.24 -12.24 -8.03
C SER A 41 -20.33 -11.99 -9.23
N LYS A 42 -19.06 -11.74 -8.96
CA LYS A 42 -18.02 -11.71 -9.98
C LYS A 42 -17.89 -13.04 -10.72
N ARG A 43 -17.39 -12.98 -11.92
CA ARG A 43 -17.00 -14.17 -12.68
C ARG A 43 -15.72 -14.76 -12.05
N VAL A 44 -15.68 -16.06 -11.93
CA VAL A 44 -14.49 -16.80 -11.50
C VAL A 44 -13.86 -17.48 -12.70
N TYR A 45 -12.53 -17.46 -12.78
CA TYR A 45 -11.82 -18.19 -13.83
C TYR A 45 -12.00 -19.71 -13.70
N SER A 46 -12.15 -20.38 -14.82
CA SER A 46 -11.90 -21.81 -14.91
C SER A 46 -10.42 -22.11 -14.65
N LYS A 47 -10.08 -23.39 -14.43
CA LYS A 47 -8.70 -23.81 -14.18
C LYS A 47 -7.73 -23.40 -15.32
N ASP A 48 -8.18 -23.54 -16.56
CA ASP A 48 -7.33 -23.22 -17.71
C ASP A 48 -7.19 -21.70 -17.90
N GLU A 49 -8.26 -20.94 -17.66
CA GLU A 49 -8.22 -19.48 -17.66
C GLU A 49 -7.33 -18.93 -16.53
N ALA A 50 -7.40 -19.52 -15.33
CA ALA A 50 -6.55 -19.12 -14.21
C ALA A 50 -5.05 -19.32 -14.54
N LYS A 51 -4.69 -20.45 -15.16
CA LYS A 51 -3.31 -20.69 -15.62
C LYS A 51 -2.87 -19.69 -16.68
N GLU A 52 -3.75 -19.38 -17.62
CA GLU A 52 -3.45 -18.37 -18.65
C GLU A 52 -3.30 -16.98 -18.05
N ALA A 53 -4.15 -16.62 -17.07
CA ALA A 53 -4.05 -15.37 -16.35
C ALA A 53 -2.74 -15.27 -15.55
N ILE A 54 -2.35 -16.35 -14.85
CA ILE A 54 -1.07 -16.41 -14.10
C ILE A 54 0.12 -16.23 -15.06
N LYS A 55 0.08 -16.87 -16.23
CA LYS A 55 1.14 -16.71 -17.23
C LYS A 55 1.23 -15.27 -17.74
N LYS A 56 0.09 -14.64 -18.06
CA LYS A 56 0.04 -13.23 -18.46
C LYS A 56 0.54 -12.31 -17.34
N GLY A 57 0.14 -12.59 -16.10
CA GLY A 57 0.61 -11.88 -14.93
C GLY A 57 2.13 -11.98 -14.75
N MET A 58 2.71 -13.16 -15.00
CA MET A 58 4.16 -13.34 -14.96
C MET A 58 4.89 -12.51 -16.03
N ASP A 59 4.34 -12.45 -17.26
CA ASP A 59 4.89 -11.61 -18.33
C ASP A 59 4.85 -10.12 -17.94
N GLU A 60 3.78 -9.67 -17.32
CA GLU A 60 3.65 -8.28 -16.80
C GLU A 60 4.65 -7.99 -15.66
N ILE A 61 4.82 -8.93 -14.73
CA ILE A 61 5.82 -8.83 -13.67
C ILE A 61 7.21 -8.66 -14.27
N LEU A 62 7.60 -9.52 -15.23
CA LEU A 62 8.92 -9.44 -15.86
C LEU A 62 9.15 -8.10 -16.58
N ALA A 63 8.09 -7.48 -17.09
CA ALA A 63 8.17 -6.17 -17.74
C ALA A 63 8.30 -5.02 -16.75
N THR A 64 7.67 -5.11 -15.56
CA THR A 64 7.58 -4.01 -14.59
C THR A 64 8.59 -4.10 -13.45
N LEU A 65 9.00 -5.31 -13.06
CA LEU A 65 9.93 -5.58 -11.96
C LEU A 65 11.26 -4.82 -12.06
N PRO A 66 11.89 -4.68 -13.26
CA PRO A 66 13.15 -3.96 -13.34
C PRO A 66 13.08 -2.49 -12.85
N GLY A 67 11.90 -1.88 -12.84
CA GLY A 67 11.75 -0.46 -12.49
C GLY A 67 12.57 0.44 -13.42
N GLU A 68 13.52 1.20 -12.86
CA GLU A 68 14.42 2.10 -13.60
C GLU A 68 15.67 1.37 -14.13
N ASN A 69 15.86 0.09 -13.80
CA ASN A 69 16.99 -0.68 -14.26
C ASN A 69 16.83 -1.07 -15.74
N THR A 70 17.91 -1.18 -16.48
CA THR A 70 17.89 -1.56 -17.89
C THR A 70 17.46 -3.02 -18.11
N SER A 71 17.73 -3.89 -17.14
CA SER A 71 17.32 -5.31 -17.14
C SER A 71 17.51 -5.92 -15.76
N LEU A 72 16.94 -7.11 -15.55
CA LEU A 72 17.13 -7.90 -14.32
C LEU A 72 18.58 -8.43 -14.16
N GLN A 73 19.37 -8.44 -15.22
CA GLN A 73 20.81 -8.80 -15.20
C GLN A 73 21.72 -7.60 -14.93
N ASN A 74 21.17 -6.40 -14.74
CA ASN A 74 21.94 -5.20 -14.46
C ASN A 74 21.18 -4.30 -13.49
N ILE A 75 21.00 -4.76 -12.25
CA ILE A 75 20.28 -4.06 -11.20
C ILE A 75 21.26 -3.16 -10.43
N THR A 76 21.07 -1.85 -10.55
CA THR A 76 21.84 -0.80 -9.87
C THR A 76 20.98 0.08 -8.98
N THR A 77 19.65 0.05 -9.19
CA THR A 77 18.64 0.82 -8.45
C THR A 77 17.55 -0.12 -7.95
N ASN A 78 16.58 0.39 -7.21
CA ASN A 78 15.49 -0.40 -6.64
C ASN A 78 14.68 -1.13 -7.72
N LEU A 79 14.18 -2.31 -7.35
CA LEU A 79 13.17 -3.05 -8.09
C LEU A 79 11.78 -2.48 -7.81
N ASN A 80 10.82 -2.85 -8.66
CA ASN A 80 9.43 -2.44 -8.53
C ASN A 80 8.50 -3.68 -8.38
N PRO A 81 8.55 -4.39 -7.24
CA PRO A 81 7.67 -5.54 -7.01
C PRO A 81 6.23 -5.07 -6.78
N THR A 82 5.28 -5.68 -7.49
CA THR A 82 3.84 -5.50 -7.23
C THR A 82 3.31 -6.64 -6.37
N ASN A 83 2.33 -6.37 -5.50
CA ASN A 83 1.69 -7.38 -4.67
C ASN A 83 0.37 -7.89 -5.26
N GLU A 84 -0.11 -7.26 -6.33
CA GLU A 84 -1.34 -7.65 -7.03
C GLU A 84 -1.29 -7.23 -8.50
N ILE A 85 -2.01 -7.95 -9.33
CA ILE A 85 -2.33 -7.58 -10.72
C ILE A 85 -3.84 -7.50 -10.81
N SER A 86 -4.36 -6.30 -10.55
CA SER A 86 -5.79 -6.07 -10.35
C SER A 86 -6.62 -6.47 -11.57
N ASP A 87 -6.18 -6.13 -12.80
CA ASP A 87 -6.88 -6.43 -14.04
C ASP A 87 -7.06 -7.94 -14.28
N LEU A 88 -6.19 -8.76 -13.69
CA LEU A 88 -6.26 -10.22 -13.76
C LEU A 88 -6.79 -10.85 -12.46
N GLY A 89 -7.02 -10.06 -11.41
CA GLY A 89 -7.45 -10.52 -10.11
C GLY A 89 -6.42 -11.43 -9.42
N LEU A 90 -5.12 -11.26 -9.72
CA LEU A 90 -4.05 -12.07 -9.18
C LEU A 90 -3.41 -11.41 -7.95
N SER A 91 -3.14 -12.22 -6.93
CA SER A 91 -2.28 -11.84 -5.82
C SER A 91 -0.85 -12.30 -6.09
N VAL A 92 0.12 -11.47 -5.74
CA VAL A 92 1.55 -11.73 -5.96
C VAL A 92 2.27 -11.73 -4.63
N ARG A 93 3.07 -12.76 -4.38
CA ARG A 93 3.91 -12.90 -3.20
C ARG A 93 5.37 -13.08 -3.60
N TRP A 94 6.23 -12.33 -2.96
CA TRP A 94 7.66 -12.32 -3.22
C TRP A 94 8.45 -12.99 -2.09
N ASP A 95 9.48 -13.74 -2.47
CA ASP A 95 10.54 -14.18 -1.59
C ASP A 95 11.89 -13.77 -2.20
N PHE A 96 12.53 -12.78 -1.59
CA PHE A 96 13.86 -12.30 -1.99
C PHE A 96 15.00 -13.10 -1.36
N GLY A 97 14.68 -14.18 -0.65
CA GLY A 97 15.64 -15.01 0.07
C GLY A 97 16.25 -14.30 1.29
N GLU A 98 17.31 -14.91 1.85
CA GLU A 98 18.05 -14.36 3.00
C GLU A 98 19.10 -13.31 2.60
N SER A 99 18.98 -12.70 1.43
CA SER A 99 19.94 -11.71 0.95
C SER A 99 19.73 -10.37 1.66
N GLU A 100 20.80 -9.82 2.25
CA GLU A 100 20.84 -8.45 2.77
C GLU A 100 20.83 -7.40 1.64
N LEU A 101 20.91 -7.84 0.37
CA LEU A 101 21.03 -6.95 -0.79
C LEU A 101 19.71 -6.42 -1.30
N ILE A 102 18.60 -7.11 -1.05
CA ILE A 102 17.27 -6.68 -1.49
C ILE A 102 16.28 -6.94 -0.35
N ASP A 103 15.54 -5.91 0.03
CA ASP A 103 14.49 -6.04 1.04
C ASP A 103 13.12 -6.42 0.41
N ILE A 104 12.14 -6.68 1.25
CA ILE A 104 10.77 -7.08 0.85
C ILE A 104 10.02 -6.01 0.03
N LEU A 105 10.48 -4.77 0.03
CA LEU A 105 9.93 -3.67 -0.76
C LEU A 105 10.64 -3.50 -2.11
N GLY A 106 11.66 -4.33 -2.38
CA GLY A 106 12.48 -4.23 -3.59
C GLY A 106 13.59 -3.18 -3.49
N ASN A 107 13.86 -2.62 -2.31
CA ASN A 107 14.99 -1.69 -2.16
C ASN A 107 16.31 -2.46 -2.25
N VAL A 108 17.24 -1.94 -3.04
CA VAL A 108 18.52 -2.58 -3.33
C VAL A 108 19.63 -1.90 -2.54
N HIS A 109 20.34 -2.67 -1.71
CA HIS A 109 21.41 -2.24 -0.81
C HIS A 109 22.79 -2.60 -1.40
N ASN A 110 23.19 -1.93 -2.46
CA ASN A 110 24.41 -2.22 -3.22
C ASN A 110 25.55 -1.20 -3.02
N GLU A 111 25.47 -0.32 -2.02
CA GLU A 111 26.42 0.75 -1.76
C GLU A 111 27.82 0.23 -1.45
N ASN A 112 27.90 -0.94 -0.82
CA ASN A 112 29.17 -1.57 -0.42
C ASN A 112 29.55 -2.75 -1.31
N LEU A 113 28.76 -3.03 -2.34
CA LEU A 113 29.02 -4.12 -3.26
C LEU A 113 30.24 -3.77 -4.15
N LYS A 114 31.20 -4.68 -4.24
CA LYS A 114 32.42 -4.49 -5.06
C LYS A 114 32.34 -5.20 -6.40
N GLU A 115 31.58 -6.28 -6.46
CA GLU A 115 31.44 -7.16 -7.62
C GLU A 115 29.96 -7.52 -7.81
N ASN A 116 29.60 -7.92 -9.02
CA ASN A 116 28.24 -8.35 -9.33
C ASN A 116 27.86 -9.58 -8.48
N ARG A 117 26.61 -9.61 -8.01
CA ARG A 117 26.04 -10.72 -7.25
C ARG A 117 24.82 -11.26 -7.97
N ASN A 118 24.85 -12.57 -8.23
CA ASN A 118 23.70 -13.28 -8.77
C ASN A 118 22.83 -13.77 -7.61
N LEU A 119 21.54 -13.56 -7.74
CA LEU A 119 20.52 -13.96 -6.78
C LEU A 119 19.34 -14.57 -7.55
N ASP A 120 18.61 -15.45 -6.88
CA ASP A 120 17.36 -16.00 -7.37
C ASP A 120 16.23 -15.43 -6.49
N ILE A 121 15.24 -14.82 -7.12
CA ILE A 121 14.02 -14.33 -6.46
C ILE A 121 12.92 -15.31 -6.77
N GLU A 122 12.18 -15.76 -5.76
CA GLU A 122 10.97 -16.54 -5.97
C GLU A 122 9.75 -15.61 -5.96
N VAL A 123 8.87 -15.77 -6.95
CA VAL A 123 7.58 -15.09 -7.05
C VAL A 123 6.48 -16.12 -7.18
N SER A 124 5.46 -16.00 -6.32
CA SER A 124 4.25 -16.83 -6.38
C SER A 124 3.07 -15.97 -6.81
N LEU A 125 2.41 -16.39 -7.90
CA LEU A 125 1.16 -15.78 -8.36
C LEU A 125 0.01 -16.70 -8.00
N SER A 126 -1.04 -16.15 -7.42
CA SER A 126 -2.21 -16.93 -7.01
C SER A 126 -3.52 -16.29 -7.46
N TYR A 127 -4.47 -17.14 -7.83
CA TYR A 127 -5.87 -16.83 -8.05
C TYR A 127 -6.73 -17.85 -7.30
N GLU A 128 -7.37 -17.40 -6.23
CA GLU A 128 -8.13 -18.25 -5.30
C GLU A 128 -7.30 -19.45 -4.80
N THR A 129 -7.60 -20.67 -5.27
CA THR A 129 -6.90 -21.92 -4.88
C THR A 129 -5.78 -22.31 -5.85
N TYR A 130 -5.60 -21.58 -6.96
CA TYR A 130 -4.56 -21.84 -7.94
C TYR A 130 -3.35 -20.99 -7.64
N GLU A 131 -2.19 -21.61 -7.50
CA GLU A 131 -0.92 -20.93 -7.24
C GLU A 131 0.17 -21.56 -8.11
N GLU A 132 1.01 -20.71 -8.70
CA GLU A 132 2.23 -21.11 -9.39
C GLU A 132 3.38 -20.24 -8.93
N SER A 133 4.55 -20.87 -8.68
CA SER A 133 5.78 -20.18 -8.28
C SER A 133 6.80 -20.22 -9.41
N TYR A 134 7.54 -19.13 -9.55
CA TYR A 134 8.58 -18.95 -10.55
C TYR A 134 9.85 -18.44 -9.88
N ILE A 135 10.99 -18.89 -10.40
CA ILE A 135 12.31 -18.41 -9.98
C ILE A 135 12.82 -17.44 -11.05
N ILE A 136 13.15 -16.22 -10.62
CA ILE A 136 13.67 -15.17 -11.48
C ILE A 136 15.15 -14.96 -11.12
N PRO A 137 16.08 -15.36 -11.99
CA PRO A 137 17.49 -15.06 -11.79
C PRO A 137 17.77 -13.59 -12.08
N ILE A 138 18.43 -12.93 -11.14
CA ILE A 138 18.80 -11.53 -11.22
C ILE A 138 20.26 -11.32 -10.94
N THR A 139 20.81 -10.19 -11.40
CA THR A 139 22.19 -9.79 -11.09
C THR A 139 22.20 -8.38 -10.52
N VAL A 140 22.54 -8.28 -9.25
CA VAL A 140 22.77 -6.98 -8.57
C VAL A 140 24.20 -6.52 -8.84
N CYS A 141 24.31 -5.33 -9.40
CA CYS A 141 25.56 -4.68 -9.73
C CYS A 141 25.95 -3.65 -8.67
N PRO A 142 27.24 -3.33 -8.49
CA PRO A 142 27.67 -2.23 -7.65
C PRO A 142 26.98 -0.92 -8.02
N LYS A 143 26.64 -0.10 -7.02
CA LYS A 143 26.02 1.21 -7.24
C LYS A 143 26.92 2.08 -8.11
N ILE A 144 26.35 2.66 -9.17
CA ILE A 144 27.04 3.66 -9.97
C ILE A 144 27.02 4.96 -9.17
N LEU A 145 28.15 5.27 -8.55
CA LEU A 145 28.31 6.50 -7.78
C LEU A 145 28.55 7.69 -8.73
N SER A 146 27.94 8.81 -8.45
CA SER A 146 28.30 10.10 -9.06
C SER A 146 29.73 10.51 -8.66
N ASP A 147 30.31 11.47 -9.36
CA ASP A 147 31.65 11.95 -9.04
C ASP A 147 31.72 12.53 -7.62
N ASP A 148 30.67 13.20 -7.16
CA ASP A 148 30.57 13.73 -5.80
C ASP A 148 30.45 12.62 -4.76
N GLU A 149 29.62 11.58 -5.02
CA GLU A 149 29.51 10.43 -4.13
C GLU A 149 30.82 9.65 -4.04
N ARG A 150 31.59 9.51 -5.13
CA ARG A 150 32.93 8.89 -5.13
C ARG A 150 33.90 9.68 -4.27
N LEU A 151 33.90 11.01 -4.41
CA LEU A 151 34.76 11.89 -3.61
C LEU A 151 34.42 11.76 -2.11
N LEU A 152 33.14 11.80 -1.76
CA LEU A 152 32.71 11.63 -0.37
C LEU A 152 33.04 10.25 0.19
N LYS A 153 32.78 9.18 -0.55
CA LYS A 153 33.12 7.81 -0.14
C LYS A 153 34.63 7.66 0.05
N GLY A 154 35.44 8.14 -0.88
CA GLY A 154 36.90 8.09 -0.76
C GLY A 154 37.43 8.89 0.43
N LEU A 155 36.81 10.02 0.76
CA LEU A 155 37.16 10.79 1.97
C LEU A 155 36.78 10.00 3.24
N ILE A 156 35.60 9.40 3.29
CA ILE A 156 35.14 8.56 4.43
C ILE A 156 36.10 7.38 4.63
N ASP A 157 36.46 6.67 3.56
CA ASP A 157 37.39 5.54 3.60
C ASP A 157 38.77 5.97 4.11
N LYS A 158 39.26 7.16 3.68
CA LYS A 158 40.52 7.73 4.17
C LYS A 158 40.46 8.05 5.66
N ILE A 159 39.36 8.66 6.14
CA ILE A 159 39.18 8.96 7.56
C ILE A 159 39.11 7.65 8.37
N ALA A 160 38.38 6.65 7.90
CA ALA A 160 38.27 5.35 8.55
C ALA A 160 39.63 4.62 8.65
N ASN A 161 40.50 4.79 7.66
CA ASN A 161 41.88 4.24 7.72
C ASN A 161 42.72 4.99 8.75
N VAL A 162 42.65 6.33 8.80
CA VAL A 162 43.35 7.14 9.83
C VAL A 162 42.89 6.76 11.23
N ASP A 163 41.60 6.54 11.44
CA ASP A 163 41.03 6.08 12.70
C ASP A 163 41.64 4.72 13.09
N LYS A 164 41.62 3.74 12.20
CA LYS A 164 42.19 2.41 12.43
C LYS A 164 43.69 2.43 12.77
N GLU A 165 44.45 3.25 12.03
CA GLU A 165 45.91 3.41 12.26
C GLU A 165 46.20 4.10 13.60
N SER A 166 45.27 4.86 14.09
CA SER A 166 45.38 5.64 15.35
C SER A 166 44.69 4.98 16.54
N ALA A 167 44.18 3.76 16.41
CA ALA A 167 43.38 3.06 17.42
C ALA A 167 44.00 2.96 18.82
N GLN A 168 45.30 3.16 18.94
CA GLN A 168 46.03 3.15 20.24
C GLN A 168 46.29 4.57 20.80
N LYS A 169 45.83 5.60 20.13
CA LYS A 169 46.00 7.01 20.53
C LYS A 169 44.69 7.57 21.10
N ASP A 170 44.80 8.62 21.89
CA ASP A 170 43.62 9.31 22.48
C ASP A 170 42.72 10.01 21.43
N GLY A 171 43.17 10.09 20.17
CA GLY A 171 42.43 10.70 19.07
C GLY A 171 43.25 10.71 17.79
N TYR A 172 42.62 11.18 16.72
CA TYR A 172 43.23 11.34 15.42
C TYR A 172 42.90 12.68 14.77
N ILE A 173 43.75 13.09 13.81
CA ILE A 173 43.58 14.36 13.10
C ILE A 173 42.93 14.06 11.75
N LEU A 174 41.83 14.78 11.45
CA LEU A 174 41.16 14.73 10.18
C LEU A 174 42.05 15.32 9.06
N PRO A 175 41.99 14.80 7.82
CA PRO A 175 42.80 15.31 6.72
C PRO A 175 42.38 16.75 6.33
N ASP A 176 43.33 17.68 6.34
CA ASP A 176 43.07 19.09 5.93
C ASP A 176 42.74 19.26 4.47
N THR A 177 43.17 18.30 3.64
CA THR A 177 42.95 18.33 2.19
C THR A 177 42.60 16.96 1.65
N TYR A 178 41.74 16.93 0.64
CA TYR A 178 41.37 15.75 -0.14
C TYR A 178 41.18 16.11 -1.59
N GLU A 179 41.80 15.34 -2.52
CA GLU A 179 41.76 15.58 -3.98
C GLU A 179 42.03 17.06 -4.37
N GLY A 180 43.03 17.69 -3.72
CA GLY A 180 43.40 19.07 -3.97
C GLY A 180 42.43 20.13 -3.40
N LYS A 181 41.35 19.73 -2.76
CA LYS A 181 40.39 20.63 -2.12
C LYS A 181 40.74 20.79 -0.64
N ARG A 182 40.68 22.00 -0.10
CA ARG A 182 40.81 22.26 1.35
C ARG A 182 39.51 21.91 2.05
N LEU A 183 39.59 21.15 3.12
CA LEU A 183 38.45 20.70 3.92
C LEU A 183 38.32 21.60 5.17
N ILE A 184 37.07 21.88 5.53
CA ILE A 184 36.71 22.54 6.77
C ILE A 184 35.64 21.66 7.42
N TYR A 185 35.90 21.21 8.64
CA TYR A 185 34.99 20.37 9.40
C TYR A 185 34.20 21.20 10.39
N HIS A 186 32.89 21.00 10.38
CA HIS A 186 32.00 21.55 11.40
C HIS A 186 31.34 20.41 12.14
N TYR A 187 31.08 20.61 13.41
CA TYR A 187 30.26 19.67 14.16
C TYR A 187 28.84 19.69 13.58
N GLY A 188 28.41 18.57 13.01
CA GLY A 188 27.05 18.43 12.55
C GLY A 188 26.12 18.46 13.74
N GLU A 189 25.13 19.37 13.75
CA GLU A 189 24.08 19.34 14.76
C GLU A 189 23.40 17.98 14.68
N ALA A 190 23.55 17.17 15.72
CA ALA A 190 22.81 15.92 15.85
C ALA A 190 21.32 16.25 15.75
N PHE A 191 20.59 15.45 15.00
CA PHE A 191 19.14 15.59 14.83
C PHE A 191 18.49 15.86 16.19
N ASN A 192 17.85 17.01 16.31
CA ASN A 192 17.37 17.50 17.60
C ASN A 192 16.14 16.69 18.00
N PHE A 193 16.34 15.60 18.74
CA PHE A 193 15.28 14.70 19.25
C PHE A 193 14.16 15.44 20.00
N ASN A 194 14.40 16.70 20.37
CA ASN A 194 13.38 17.56 21.00
C ASN A 194 12.20 17.90 20.06
N ILE A 195 12.31 17.68 18.74
CA ILE A 195 11.21 17.88 17.79
C ILE A 195 10.17 16.75 17.89
N ILE A 196 10.56 15.54 18.28
CA ILE A 196 9.67 14.38 18.38
C ILE A 196 8.54 14.60 19.41
N PRO A 197 8.80 15.02 20.66
CA PRO A 197 7.71 15.30 21.60
C PRO A 197 6.83 16.47 21.18
N ILE A 198 7.37 17.48 20.48
CA ILE A 198 6.59 18.60 19.95
C ILE A 198 5.64 18.10 18.83
N MET A 199 6.11 17.28 17.89
CA MET A 199 5.24 16.66 16.89
C MET A 199 4.19 15.76 17.53
N GLY A 200 4.57 14.97 18.53
CA GLY A 200 3.63 14.11 19.28
C GLY A 200 2.52 14.91 19.96
N THR A 201 2.84 16.03 20.57
CA THR A 201 1.83 16.90 21.21
C THR A 201 0.91 17.57 20.17
N VAL A 202 1.42 18.00 19.04
CA VAL A 202 0.60 18.56 17.93
C VAL A 202 -0.37 17.52 17.39
N ILE A 203 0.08 16.28 17.15
CA ILE A 203 -0.77 15.18 16.68
C ILE A 203 -1.84 14.85 17.74
N ALA A 204 -1.48 14.80 19.02
CA ALA A 204 -2.43 14.53 20.10
C ALA A 204 -3.52 15.62 20.20
N ILE A 205 -3.15 16.89 20.03
CA ILE A 205 -4.10 18.00 19.98
C ILE A 205 -5.04 17.89 18.78
N LEU A 206 -4.52 17.54 17.59
CA LEU A 206 -5.34 17.36 16.38
C LEU A 206 -6.34 16.21 16.54
N LEU A 207 -5.90 15.08 17.11
CA LEU A 207 -6.80 13.95 17.39
C LEU A 207 -7.88 14.32 18.40
N TYR A 208 -7.53 15.03 19.47
CA TYR A 208 -8.48 15.52 20.47
C TYR A 208 -9.53 16.46 19.86
N LEU A 209 -9.13 17.37 18.96
CA LEU A 209 -10.04 18.27 18.27
C LEU A 209 -10.96 17.52 17.31
N GLN A 210 -10.47 16.49 16.60
CA GLN A 210 -11.29 15.64 15.74
C GLN A 210 -12.36 14.86 16.52
N ASP A 211 -12.01 14.29 17.67
CA ASP A 211 -12.98 13.57 18.51
C ASP A 211 -14.07 14.50 19.06
N LYS A 212 -13.68 15.69 19.50
CA LYS A 212 -14.62 16.70 19.95
C LYS A 212 -15.58 17.17 18.83
N GLU A 213 -15.09 17.25 17.61
CA GLU A 213 -15.92 17.59 16.45
C GLU A 213 -16.87 16.44 16.05
N LYS A 214 -16.44 15.19 16.18
CA LYS A 214 -17.32 14.02 16.00
C LYS A 214 -18.44 13.98 17.04
N GLU A 215 -18.16 14.26 18.29
CA GLU A 215 -19.18 14.35 19.35
C GLU A 215 -20.20 15.47 19.07
N ARG A 216 -19.74 16.65 18.67
CA ARG A 216 -20.64 17.75 18.27
C ARG A 216 -21.55 17.36 17.11
N ARG A 217 -20.98 16.76 16.06
CA ARG A 217 -21.76 16.30 14.88
C ARG A 217 -22.74 15.17 15.24
N SER A 218 -22.39 14.28 16.14
CA SER A 218 -23.28 13.24 16.66
C SER A 218 -24.45 13.83 17.46
N THR A 219 -24.17 14.81 18.33
CA THR A 219 -25.17 15.50 19.14
C THR A 219 -26.12 16.33 18.25
N GLU A 220 -25.60 17.02 17.24
CA GLU A 220 -26.41 17.76 16.28
C GLU A 220 -27.27 16.83 15.40
N LYS A 221 -26.77 15.67 14.98
CA LYS A 221 -27.57 14.66 14.28
C LYS A 221 -28.74 14.17 15.14
N ARG A 222 -28.46 13.76 16.40
CA ARG A 222 -29.52 13.38 17.35
C ARG A 222 -30.54 14.47 17.55
N LYS A 223 -30.13 15.73 17.65
CA LYS A 223 -31.03 16.87 17.82
C LYS A 223 -31.92 17.09 16.58
N ARG A 224 -31.37 16.90 15.38
CA ARG A 224 -32.12 16.97 14.12
C ARG A 224 -33.13 15.81 13.98
N GLU A 225 -32.73 14.59 14.35
CA GLU A 225 -33.64 13.43 14.35
C GLU A 225 -34.80 13.65 15.32
N LEU A 226 -34.52 14.07 16.54
CA LEU A 226 -35.58 14.41 17.51
C LEU A 226 -36.49 15.52 17.04
N MET A 227 -35.98 16.56 16.37
CA MET A 227 -36.81 17.59 15.80
C MET A 227 -37.69 17.12 14.63
N LYS A 228 -37.20 16.13 13.86
CA LYS A 228 -37.95 15.54 12.74
C LYS A 228 -39.12 14.68 13.24
N ASP A 229 -38.91 13.95 14.34
CA ASP A 229 -39.93 13.05 14.89
C ASP A 229 -40.92 13.76 15.83
N TYR A 230 -40.56 14.95 16.30
CA TYR A 230 -41.40 15.75 17.23
C TYR A 230 -42.82 16.04 16.68
N PRO A 231 -43.03 16.46 15.41
CA PRO A 231 -44.36 16.70 14.89
C PRO A 231 -45.22 15.43 14.84
N ASP A 232 -44.63 14.28 14.55
CA ASP A 232 -45.31 12.99 14.46
C ASP A 232 -45.76 12.51 15.86
N ILE A 233 -44.91 12.68 16.85
CA ILE A 233 -45.22 12.38 18.26
C ILE A 233 -46.35 13.27 18.76
N VAL A 234 -46.31 14.59 18.49
CA VAL A 234 -47.35 15.55 18.90
C VAL A 234 -48.68 15.23 18.21
N SER A 235 -48.67 14.92 16.91
CA SER A 235 -49.86 14.53 16.16
C SER A 235 -50.51 13.26 16.74
N LYS A 236 -49.75 12.25 17.02
CA LYS A 236 -50.21 11.02 17.67
C LYS A 236 -50.75 11.28 19.06
N LEU A 237 -50.12 12.13 19.85
CA LEU A 237 -50.56 12.49 21.20
C LEU A 237 -51.91 13.22 21.15
N ILE A 238 -52.10 14.16 20.21
CA ILE A 238 -53.37 14.87 20.02
C ILE A 238 -54.50 13.89 19.66
N VAL A 239 -54.24 12.91 18.78
CA VAL A 239 -55.22 11.87 18.41
C VAL A 239 -55.60 11.01 19.63
N PHE A 240 -54.61 10.59 20.45
CA PHE A 240 -54.88 9.80 21.65
C PHE A 240 -55.67 10.57 22.70
N ILE A 241 -55.36 11.85 22.93
CA ILE A 241 -56.10 12.72 23.87
C ILE A 241 -57.50 12.96 23.35
N GLY A 242 -57.65 13.22 22.03
CA GLY A 242 -59.00 13.41 21.37
C GLY A 242 -59.87 12.14 21.42
N ALA A 243 -59.23 10.95 21.46
CA ALA A 243 -59.92 9.65 21.62
C ALA A 243 -60.30 9.31 23.08
N GLY A 244 -60.00 10.22 24.04
CA GLY A 244 -60.34 10.03 25.46
C GLY A 244 -59.43 9.05 26.22
N LEU A 245 -58.25 8.71 25.65
CA LEU A 245 -57.30 7.87 26.30
C LEU A 245 -56.42 8.66 27.30
N SER A 246 -56.41 8.26 28.54
CA SER A 246 -55.56 8.84 29.59
C SER A 246 -54.10 8.50 29.36
N VAL A 247 -53.24 9.51 29.21
CA VAL A 247 -51.79 9.36 29.19
C VAL A 247 -51.33 9.16 30.64
N ARG A 248 -50.92 7.96 30.95
CA ARG A 248 -50.29 7.60 32.25
C ARG A 248 -48.78 7.42 32.07
#